data_4d28e5bb660fd56fe19704cb212c578a
#
_entry.id   4d28e5bb660fd56fe19704cb212c578a
#
_cell.length_a   1.000
_cell.length_b   1.000
_cell.length_c   1.000
_cell.angle_alpha   90.00
_cell.angle_beta   90.00
_cell.angle_gamma   90.00
#
_symmetry.space_group_name_H-M   'P 1'
#
loop_
_entity.id
_entity.type
_entity.pdbx_description
1 polymer ?
#
loop_
_entity_poly.entity_id
_entity_poly.type
_entity_poly.pdbx_seq_one_letter_code
_entity_poly.pdbx_strand_id
1 'polypeptide(L)'
;SEGQWNLKDGRAGWINLLSAGLDVDTWRGGCAEIGALATGHLGHAVADDLQDFSNINAENRAFRLIHLGLRQEWDKKIKGFVYFGLRQADEDYFNTDCAALFTGASYGCVPQAGDNFAIGVYPEAALGIHAEIAPSDRWLIRQSIYNGTASDRLSRQFRFCPKSDGFAAMGSVTFSPDWVPKGKGTDCGGDCAFQPAYVVGYIAGQQADEETGRLIGGGSVWASIDQPLFKMRRTTLALFATGGTRIGRLDAARGHWAAGLLLDGLTRRGGTLGIGVSRAYYADGHETDLEITSSLPLCQWAQLQPALHVVRTCGETALIGALRLCICLGNK
;
A
#
# COMPACT_ATOMS: atom_id res chain seq x y z
N SER A 1 3.73 9.93 -12.39
CA SER A 1 3.14 9.77 -13.74
C SER A 1 3.49 8.40 -14.29
N GLU A 2 2.55 7.71 -14.91
CA GLU A 2 2.72 6.37 -15.48
C GLU A 2 2.09 6.27 -16.87
N GLY A 3 2.89 5.88 -17.86
CA GLY A 3 2.42 5.46 -19.17
C GLY A 3 2.16 3.95 -19.17
N GLN A 4 1.06 3.52 -19.77
CA GLN A 4 0.60 2.13 -19.83
C GLN A 4 0.30 1.74 -21.27
N TRP A 5 0.71 0.54 -21.66
CA TRP A 5 0.50 0.01 -23.02
C TRP A 5 0.07 -1.45 -22.95
N ASN A 6 -1.11 -1.77 -23.44
CA ASN A 6 -1.48 -3.15 -23.69
C ASN A 6 -0.85 -3.60 -25.00
N LEU A 7 0.12 -4.49 -24.91
CA LEU A 7 0.93 -4.94 -26.06
C LEU A 7 0.17 -5.92 -26.99
N LYS A 8 -1.01 -6.39 -26.58
CA LYS A 8 -1.84 -7.28 -27.40
C LYS A 8 -2.83 -6.53 -28.29
N ASP A 9 -3.50 -5.53 -27.74
CA ASP A 9 -4.57 -4.79 -28.44
C ASP A 9 -4.15 -3.38 -28.84
N GLY A 10 -2.97 -2.91 -28.41
CA GLY A 10 -2.43 -1.61 -28.75
C GLY A 10 -3.06 -0.44 -27.98
N ARG A 11 -3.93 -0.69 -26.99
CA ARG A 11 -4.47 0.40 -26.15
C ARG A 11 -3.34 1.01 -25.33
N ALA A 12 -3.38 2.32 -25.20
CA ALA A 12 -2.40 3.07 -24.42
C ALA A 12 -3.09 4.16 -23.59
N GLY A 13 -2.57 4.39 -22.42
CA GLY A 13 -3.05 5.42 -21.52
C GLY A 13 -1.93 6.00 -20.67
N TRP A 14 -2.25 7.11 -20.03
CA TRP A 14 -1.35 7.83 -19.14
C TRP A 14 -2.07 8.23 -17.88
N ILE A 15 -1.54 7.86 -16.74
CA ILE A 15 -2.07 8.21 -15.42
C ILE A 15 -1.12 9.19 -14.74
N ASN A 16 -1.67 10.25 -14.19
CA ASN A 16 -0.93 11.20 -13.36
C ASN A 16 -1.48 11.16 -11.94
N LEU A 17 -0.59 11.11 -10.98
CA LEU A 17 -0.85 11.30 -9.57
C LEU A 17 0.05 12.44 -9.07
N LEU A 18 -0.54 13.45 -8.48
CA LEU A 18 0.14 14.50 -7.75
C LEU A 18 -0.33 14.42 -6.29
N SER A 19 0.59 14.31 -5.36
CA SER A 19 0.30 14.42 -3.93
C SER A 19 1.15 15.49 -3.29
N ALA A 20 0.59 16.19 -2.31
CA ALA A 20 1.28 17.18 -1.51
C ALA A 20 0.80 17.10 -0.08
N GLY A 21 1.72 17.27 0.87
CA GLY A 21 1.43 17.29 2.29
C GLY A 21 2.26 18.32 3.01
N LEU A 22 1.78 18.70 4.19
CA LEU A 22 2.45 19.59 5.12
C LEU A 22 2.19 19.10 6.53
N ASP A 23 3.28 18.93 7.27
CA ASP A 23 3.29 18.65 8.69
C ASP A 23 3.73 19.89 9.45
N VAL A 24 2.96 20.26 10.45
CA VAL A 24 3.26 21.45 11.27
C VAL A 24 3.40 21.01 12.71
N ASP A 25 4.63 21.08 13.22
CA ASP A 25 4.88 20.84 14.63
C ASP A 25 4.15 21.86 15.48
N THR A 26 3.46 21.38 16.49
CA THR A 26 2.73 22.21 17.44
C THR A 26 3.52 22.28 18.75
N TRP A 27 2.96 21.87 19.86
CA TRP A 27 3.69 21.87 21.12
C TRP A 27 3.77 20.46 21.72
N ARG A 28 4.85 20.15 22.47
CA ARG A 28 4.99 18.93 23.28
C ARG A 28 4.79 17.62 22.51
N GLY A 29 5.34 17.54 21.28
CA GLY A 29 5.25 16.36 20.44
C GLY A 29 3.92 16.24 19.69
N GLY A 30 3.14 17.31 19.60
CA GLY A 30 1.97 17.39 18.74
C GLY A 30 2.37 17.83 17.33
N CYS A 31 1.70 17.28 16.33
CA CYS A 31 1.83 17.62 14.92
C CYS A 31 0.44 17.73 14.27
N ALA A 32 0.24 18.76 13.49
CA ALA A 32 -0.93 18.89 12.63
C ALA A 32 -0.52 18.47 11.21
N GLU A 33 -1.23 17.52 10.65
CA GLU A 33 -0.95 16.96 9.33
C GLU A 33 -2.05 17.33 8.34
N ILE A 34 -1.66 17.73 7.14
CA ILE A 34 -2.57 17.91 6.01
C ILE A 34 -1.93 17.31 4.76
N GLY A 35 -2.69 16.55 4.01
CA GLY A 35 -2.26 15.94 2.75
C GLY A 35 -3.41 15.85 1.77
N ALA A 36 -3.11 16.08 0.51
CA ALA A 36 -4.06 15.99 -0.58
C ALA A 36 -3.42 15.34 -1.80
N LEU A 37 -4.25 14.71 -2.63
CA LEU A 37 -3.85 14.20 -3.92
C LEU A 37 -4.80 14.67 -5.02
N ALA A 38 -4.25 14.68 -6.25
CA ALA A 38 -5.03 14.90 -7.46
C ALA A 38 -4.60 13.88 -8.52
N THR A 39 -5.57 13.36 -9.25
CA THR A 39 -5.35 12.39 -10.33
C THR A 39 -5.81 12.95 -11.67
N GLY A 40 -5.26 12.43 -12.75
CA GLY A 40 -5.68 12.77 -14.11
C GLY A 40 -5.23 11.72 -15.11
N HIS A 41 -6.11 11.40 -16.07
CA HIS A 41 -5.84 10.44 -17.12
C HIS A 41 -5.79 11.12 -18.49
N LEU A 42 -4.96 10.58 -19.37
CA LEU A 42 -4.94 10.90 -20.80
C LEU A 42 -5.00 9.59 -21.58
N GLY A 43 -5.84 9.53 -22.59
CA GLY A 43 -6.08 8.31 -23.36
C GLY A 43 -6.96 7.33 -22.61
N HIS A 44 -6.89 6.05 -22.97
CA HIS A 44 -7.60 4.97 -22.29
C HIS A 44 -6.70 4.36 -21.22
N ALA A 45 -7.10 4.48 -19.97
CA ALA A 45 -6.37 3.85 -18.89
C ALA A 45 -6.52 2.32 -19.01
N VAL A 46 -5.42 1.64 -19.30
CA VAL A 46 -5.41 0.17 -19.45
C VAL A 46 -5.81 -0.52 -18.15
N ALA A 47 -5.54 0.14 -17.02
CA ALA A 47 -5.88 -0.31 -15.69
C ALA A 47 -7.39 -0.41 -15.40
N ASP A 48 -8.23 0.35 -16.13
CA ASP A 48 -9.68 0.38 -15.86
C ASP A 48 -10.37 -0.97 -16.14
N ASP A 49 -9.74 -1.83 -16.93
CA ASP A 49 -10.28 -3.15 -17.27
C ASP A 49 -9.78 -4.27 -16.32
N LEU A 50 -8.90 -3.94 -15.36
CA LEU A 50 -8.21 -4.89 -14.51
C LEU A 50 -8.26 -4.42 -13.05
N GLN A 51 -8.57 -5.32 -12.12
CA GLN A 51 -8.78 -4.97 -10.71
C GLN A 51 -7.44 -4.79 -9.96
N ASP A 52 -6.44 -5.62 -10.28
CA ASP A 52 -5.18 -5.69 -9.53
C ASP A 52 -4.02 -4.95 -10.21
N PHE A 53 -4.23 -4.42 -11.40
CA PHE A 53 -3.19 -3.72 -12.12
C PHE A 53 -3.14 -2.24 -11.75
N SER A 54 -1.92 -1.74 -11.52
CA SER A 54 -1.54 -0.36 -11.19
C SER A 54 -2.10 0.20 -9.86
N ASN A 55 -1.23 0.24 -8.88
CA ASN A 55 -1.51 0.78 -7.54
C ASN A 55 -1.68 2.32 -7.48
N ILE A 56 -1.54 3.04 -8.61
CA ILE A 56 -1.87 4.47 -8.73
C ILE A 56 -3.11 4.72 -9.58
N ASN A 57 -3.83 3.65 -9.98
CA ASN A 57 -5.08 3.81 -10.70
C ASN A 57 -6.14 4.43 -9.78
N ALA A 58 -6.83 5.43 -10.28
CA ALA A 58 -7.90 6.13 -9.59
C ALA A 58 -8.79 6.83 -10.63
N GLU A 59 -9.92 7.37 -10.18
CA GLU A 59 -10.80 8.13 -11.05
C GLU A 59 -10.08 9.30 -11.75
N ASN A 60 -10.46 9.56 -12.99
CA ASN A 60 -9.97 10.70 -13.73
C ASN A 60 -10.44 12.03 -13.14
N ARG A 61 -9.50 12.98 -12.93
CA ARG A 61 -9.76 14.31 -12.38
C ARG A 61 -10.30 14.28 -10.94
N ALA A 62 -9.86 13.34 -10.15
CA ALA A 62 -10.16 13.31 -8.72
C ALA A 62 -9.27 14.31 -7.95
N PHE A 63 -9.85 14.93 -6.93
CA PHE A 63 -9.13 15.63 -5.88
C PHE A 63 -9.61 15.10 -4.52
N ARG A 64 -8.67 14.68 -3.67
CA ARG A 64 -8.98 14.05 -2.37
C ARG A 64 -8.08 14.65 -1.29
N LEU A 65 -8.65 14.84 -0.10
CA LEU A 65 -7.85 14.95 1.12
C LEU A 65 -7.52 13.52 1.58
N ILE A 66 -6.25 13.26 1.79
CA ILE A 66 -5.75 11.96 2.24
C ILE A 66 -5.36 11.98 3.71
N HIS A 67 -4.87 13.13 4.18
CA HIS A 67 -4.60 13.38 5.60
C HIS A 67 -5.20 14.72 6.00
N LEU A 68 -5.88 14.78 7.11
CA LEU A 68 -6.20 16.00 7.84
C LEU A 68 -6.48 15.65 9.28
N GLY A 69 -5.52 15.91 10.16
CA GLY A 69 -5.67 15.50 11.56
C GLY A 69 -4.57 16.01 12.47
N LEU A 70 -4.62 15.49 13.66
CA LEU A 70 -3.69 15.81 14.73
C LEU A 70 -3.01 14.54 15.21
N ARG A 71 -1.69 14.55 15.23
CA ARG A 71 -0.84 13.50 15.78
C ARG A 71 -0.23 13.98 17.09
N GLN A 72 -0.30 13.16 18.14
CA GLN A 72 0.39 13.37 19.39
C GLN A 72 1.39 12.26 19.62
N GLU A 73 2.66 12.61 19.64
CA GLU A 73 3.78 11.68 19.86
C GLU A 73 4.25 11.68 21.30
N TRP A 74 4.82 10.57 21.71
CA TRP A 74 5.62 10.44 22.92
C TRP A 74 6.87 9.59 22.64
N ASP A 75 8.00 10.05 23.14
CA ASP A 75 9.29 9.37 23.09
C ASP A 75 9.84 9.20 24.48
N LYS A 76 9.37 8.15 25.16
CA LYS A 76 9.81 7.76 26.49
C LYS A 76 10.37 6.33 26.42
N LYS A 77 10.27 5.56 27.50
CA LYS A 77 10.64 4.14 27.54
C LYS A 77 9.89 3.31 26.48
N ILE A 78 8.66 3.65 26.21
CA ILE A 78 7.83 3.10 25.13
C ILE A 78 7.54 4.27 24.18
N LYS A 79 7.94 4.14 22.93
CA LYS A 79 7.67 5.14 21.88
C LYS A 79 6.32 4.91 21.25
N GLY A 80 5.69 5.94 20.75
CA GLY A 80 4.44 5.80 20.03
C GLY A 80 3.77 7.12 19.72
N PHE A 81 2.64 7.03 19.05
CA PHE A 81 1.77 8.18 18.81
C PHE A 81 0.31 7.77 18.73
N VAL A 82 -0.56 8.74 18.84
CA VAL A 82 -1.99 8.65 18.50
C VAL A 82 -2.29 9.75 17.47
N TYR A 83 -3.02 9.37 16.46
CA TYR A 83 -3.52 10.27 15.42
C TYR A 83 -5.06 10.27 15.45
N PHE A 84 -5.65 11.44 15.26
CA PHE A 84 -7.08 11.62 15.10
C PHE A 84 -7.36 12.48 13.87
N GLY A 85 -8.15 11.97 12.93
CA GLY A 85 -8.46 12.69 11.70
C GLY A 85 -8.74 11.78 10.51
N LEU A 86 -8.68 12.37 9.31
CA LEU A 86 -8.70 11.65 8.04
C LEU A 86 -7.34 11.00 7.81
N ARG A 87 -7.35 9.71 7.45
CA ARG A 87 -6.13 8.95 7.17
C ARG A 87 -6.40 7.84 6.17
N GLN A 88 -5.39 7.52 5.37
CA GLN A 88 -5.36 6.33 4.52
C GLN A 88 -4.83 5.15 5.33
N ALA A 89 -5.60 4.06 5.40
CA ALA A 89 -5.23 2.89 6.18
C ALA A 89 -4.16 2.01 5.50
N ASP A 90 -4.11 2.02 4.17
CA ASP A 90 -3.16 1.23 3.38
C ASP A 90 -1.70 1.65 3.64
N GLU A 91 -1.44 2.91 3.91
CA GLU A 91 -0.10 3.40 4.27
C GLU A 91 0.43 2.77 5.56
N ASP A 92 -0.46 2.46 6.50
CA ASP A 92 -0.07 1.95 7.82
C ASP A 92 0.00 0.42 7.89
N TYR A 93 -0.87 -0.29 7.15
CA TYR A 93 -1.13 -1.70 7.43
C TYR A 93 -0.66 -2.68 6.36
N PHE A 94 -0.70 -2.30 5.09
CA PHE A 94 -0.53 -3.26 4.00
C PHE A 94 0.81 -3.15 3.31
N ASN A 95 1.46 -2.01 3.41
CA ASN A 95 2.70 -1.74 2.72
C ASN A 95 3.90 -2.33 3.47
N THR A 96 4.78 -3.00 2.75
CA THR A 96 6.08 -3.46 3.25
C THR A 96 7.19 -2.93 2.34
N ASP A 97 8.41 -2.82 2.87
CA ASP A 97 9.55 -2.25 2.13
C ASP A 97 9.82 -2.98 0.81
N CYS A 98 9.67 -4.31 0.82
CA CYS A 98 9.89 -5.12 -0.37
C CYS A 98 8.71 -5.03 -1.36
N ALA A 99 7.48 -5.10 -0.87
CA ALA A 99 6.28 -5.05 -1.71
C ALA A 99 6.09 -3.68 -2.38
N ALA A 100 6.56 -2.60 -1.75
CA ALA A 100 6.48 -1.23 -2.25
C ALA A 100 7.23 -1.00 -3.59
N LEU A 101 8.11 -1.93 -3.99
CA LEU A 101 8.72 -1.87 -5.31
C LEU A 101 7.73 -2.12 -6.44
N PHE A 102 6.75 -3.00 -6.23
CA PHE A 102 5.84 -3.44 -7.28
C PHE A 102 4.77 -2.42 -7.60
N THR A 103 4.34 -2.38 -8.86
CA THR A 103 3.35 -1.42 -9.35
C THR A 103 1.93 -2.00 -9.41
N GLY A 104 1.78 -3.30 -9.31
CA GLY A 104 0.49 -3.96 -9.17
C GLY A 104 -0.17 -3.67 -7.81
N ALA A 105 -1.49 -3.51 -7.79
CA ALA A 105 -2.22 -3.13 -6.59
C ALA A 105 -2.18 -4.21 -5.51
N SER A 106 -2.28 -5.47 -5.87
CA SER A 106 -2.29 -6.61 -4.92
C SER A 106 -0.95 -6.86 -4.21
N TYR A 107 0.12 -6.20 -4.59
CA TYR A 107 1.39 -6.28 -3.85
C TYR A 107 1.40 -5.35 -2.63
N GLY A 108 0.73 -4.19 -2.72
CA GLY A 108 0.71 -3.17 -1.68
C GLY A 108 -0.64 -3.01 -0.96
N CYS A 109 -1.69 -3.63 -1.46
CA CYS A 109 -3.01 -3.66 -0.83
C CYS A 109 -3.41 -5.10 -0.53
N VAL A 110 -4.18 -5.28 0.51
CA VAL A 110 -4.76 -6.57 0.90
C VAL A 110 -6.21 -6.59 0.40
N PRO A 111 -6.53 -7.16 -0.78
CA PRO A 111 -7.85 -7.03 -1.42
C PRO A 111 -9.02 -7.42 -0.52
N GLN A 112 -8.90 -8.52 0.23
CA GLN A 112 -9.96 -8.94 1.15
C GLN A 112 -10.16 -7.98 2.34
N ALA A 113 -9.32 -6.98 2.53
CA ALA A 113 -9.57 -5.88 3.46
C ALA A 113 -10.02 -4.62 2.72
N GLY A 114 -9.31 -4.19 1.68
CA GLY A 114 -9.59 -2.98 0.93
C GLY A 114 -10.93 -3.01 0.19
N ASP A 115 -11.26 -4.12 -0.47
CA ASP A 115 -12.48 -4.22 -1.27
C ASP A 115 -13.72 -4.58 -0.44
N ASN A 116 -13.53 -5.23 0.72
CA ASN A 116 -14.63 -5.59 1.61
C ASN A 116 -15.01 -4.50 2.60
N PHE A 117 -14.11 -3.54 2.85
CA PHE A 117 -14.36 -2.46 3.81
C PHE A 117 -14.02 -1.11 3.20
N ALA A 118 -14.91 -0.14 3.33
CA ALA A 118 -14.64 1.24 2.94
C ALA A 118 -13.71 1.94 3.96
N ILE A 119 -12.56 1.36 4.17
CA ILE A 119 -11.46 1.96 4.90
C ILE A 119 -10.65 2.83 3.95
N GLY A 120 -10.23 3.99 4.34
CA GLY A 120 -9.42 4.83 3.46
C GLY A 120 -8.24 4.07 2.84
N VAL A 121 -8.46 3.45 1.68
CA VAL A 121 -7.46 2.90 0.78
C VAL A 121 -7.32 3.86 -0.38
N TYR A 122 -6.09 4.07 -0.87
CA TYR A 122 -5.86 4.94 -2.02
C TYR A 122 -6.93 4.79 -3.11
N PRO A 123 -7.53 5.88 -3.60
CA PRO A 123 -7.24 7.29 -3.34
C PRO A 123 -8.01 7.94 -2.19
N GLU A 124 -8.73 7.19 -1.41
CA GLU A 124 -9.65 7.69 -0.40
C GLU A 124 -9.05 7.70 1.01
N ALA A 125 -9.65 8.45 1.91
CA ALA A 125 -9.33 8.48 3.33
C ALA A 125 -10.61 8.38 4.17
N ALA A 126 -10.51 7.75 5.34
CA ALA A 126 -11.58 7.62 6.30
C ALA A 126 -11.28 8.40 7.58
N LEU A 127 -12.33 8.94 8.21
CA LEU A 127 -12.21 9.57 9.52
C LEU A 127 -12.06 8.51 10.60
N GLY A 128 -11.05 8.66 11.45
CA GLY A 128 -10.79 7.67 12.49
C GLY A 128 -9.75 8.07 13.51
N ILE A 129 -9.36 7.08 14.29
CA ILE A 129 -8.28 7.14 15.25
C ILE A 129 -7.29 6.05 14.90
N HIS A 130 -6.02 6.40 14.85
CA HIS A 130 -4.91 5.47 14.66
C HIS A 130 -3.92 5.62 15.80
N ALA A 131 -3.36 4.51 16.26
CA ALA A 131 -2.34 4.50 17.29
C ALA A 131 -1.21 3.53 16.92
N GLU A 132 0.02 3.97 17.15
CA GLU A 132 1.20 3.13 17.06
C GLU A 132 1.94 3.10 18.39
N ILE A 133 2.41 1.91 18.77
CA ILE A 133 3.22 1.69 19.96
C ILE A 133 4.39 0.79 19.59
N ALA A 134 5.61 1.27 19.88
CA ALA A 134 6.84 0.51 19.76
C ALA A 134 7.39 0.15 21.16
N PRO A 135 7.05 -1.02 21.71
CA PRO A 135 7.56 -1.45 23.01
C PRO A 135 9.08 -1.66 23.01
N SER A 136 9.66 -1.90 21.86
CA SER A 136 11.10 -1.95 21.61
C SER A 136 11.37 -1.70 20.12
N ASP A 137 12.63 -1.54 19.74
CA ASP A 137 13.05 -1.34 18.34
C ASP A 137 12.71 -2.55 17.43
N ARG A 138 12.30 -3.70 17.99
CA ARG A 138 11.92 -4.91 17.25
C ARG A 138 10.43 -5.10 17.09
N TRP A 139 9.61 -4.43 17.87
CA TRP A 139 8.18 -4.63 17.90
C TRP A 139 7.43 -3.35 17.65
N LEU A 140 6.49 -3.40 16.71
CA LEU A 140 5.56 -2.32 16.42
C LEU A 140 4.14 -2.88 16.47
N ILE A 141 3.27 -2.23 17.23
CA ILE A 141 1.85 -2.58 17.38
C ILE A 141 1.04 -1.40 16.86
N ARG A 142 0.13 -1.66 15.93
CA ARG A 142 -0.79 -0.67 15.36
C ARG A 142 -2.22 -1.05 15.68
N GLN A 143 -3.04 -0.04 15.96
CA GLN A 143 -4.47 -0.19 16.17
C GLN A 143 -5.21 1.03 15.63
N SER A 144 -6.32 0.78 14.90
CA SER A 144 -7.15 1.85 14.35
C SER A 144 -8.63 1.51 14.45
N ILE A 145 -9.44 2.55 14.47
CA ILE A 145 -10.88 2.47 14.27
C ILE A 145 -11.25 3.58 13.30
N TYR A 146 -11.84 3.20 12.16
CA TYR A 146 -12.31 4.12 11.12
C TYR A 146 -13.83 4.06 10.97
N ASN A 147 -14.41 5.15 10.49
CA ASN A 147 -15.79 5.13 9.99
C ASN A 147 -15.89 4.11 8.84
N GLY A 148 -17.02 3.41 8.75
CA GLY A 148 -17.24 2.37 7.75
C GLY A 148 -17.50 2.88 6.33
N THR A 149 -17.30 4.16 6.08
CA THR A 149 -17.43 4.77 4.75
C THR A 149 -16.28 5.73 4.52
N ALA A 150 -15.38 5.36 3.64
CA ALA A 150 -14.53 6.32 2.95
C ALA A 150 -15.39 7.06 1.90
N SER A 151 -15.08 8.27 1.56
CA SER A 151 -15.92 9.03 0.63
C SER A 151 -15.08 9.82 -0.36
N ASP A 152 -15.50 9.74 -1.61
CA ASP A 152 -15.05 10.56 -2.72
C ASP A 152 -15.38 12.05 -2.56
N ARG A 153 -16.38 12.38 -1.73
CA ARG A 153 -16.86 13.77 -1.53
C ARG A 153 -16.27 14.36 -0.28
N LEU A 154 -15.56 15.47 -0.40
CA LEU A 154 -14.94 16.20 0.71
C LEU A 154 -15.89 16.44 1.88
N SER A 155 -17.16 16.79 1.62
CA SER A 155 -18.16 17.02 2.66
C SER A 155 -18.57 15.77 3.45
N ARG A 156 -18.34 14.58 2.88
CA ARG A 156 -18.68 13.29 3.51
C ARG A 156 -17.47 12.64 4.19
N GLN A 157 -16.24 13.04 3.84
CA GLN A 157 -15.03 12.48 4.46
C GLN A 157 -14.99 12.70 5.98
N PHE A 158 -15.58 13.81 6.47
CA PHE A 158 -15.64 14.12 7.91
C PHE A 158 -16.85 13.53 8.64
N ARG A 159 -17.64 12.70 7.96
CA ARG A 159 -18.79 12.06 8.57
C ARG A 159 -18.33 10.91 9.46
N PHE A 160 -18.89 10.84 10.66
CA PHE A 160 -18.71 9.72 11.57
C PHE A 160 -20.08 9.24 12.05
N CYS A 161 -20.63 8.24 11.38
CA CYS A 161 -21.98 7.72 11.61
C CYS A 161 -21.98 6.19 11.63
N PRO A 162 -21.40 5.52 12.65
CA PRO A 162 -21.29 4.06 12.69
C PRO A 162 -22.62 3.30 12.58
N LYS A 163 -23.72 3.94 12.95
CA LYS A 163 -25.06 3.32 12.86
C LYS A 163 -25.57 3.16 11.42
N SER A 164 -25.15 4.01 10.50
CA SER A 164 -25.54 3.95 9.09
C SER A 164 -24.42 3.48 8.19
N ASP A 165 -23.20 3.86 8.53
CA ASP A 165 -22.03 3.66 7.68
C ASP A 165 -21.23 2.41 8.10
N GLY A 166 -21.46 1.90 9.32
CA GLY A 166 -20.65 0.88 9.93
C GLY A 166 -19.36 1.42 10.52
N PHE A 167 -18.41 0.53 10.78
CA PHE A 167 -17.07 0.86 11.26
C PHE A 167 -16.11 -0.26 10.90
N ALA A 168 -14.83 0.05 10.85
CA ALA A 168 -13.75 -0.91 10.70
C ALA A 168 -12.71 -0.72 11.80
N ALA A 169 -12.47 -1.77 12.59
CA ALA A 169 -11.38 -1.86 13.53
C ALA A 169 -10.24 -2.65 12.90
N MET A 170 -9.04 -2.08 12.88
CA MET A 170 -7.84 -2.69 12.29
C MET A 170 -6.74 -2.81 13.32
N GLY A 171 -5.93 -3.85 13.22
CA GLY A 171 -4.75 -3.98 14.03
C GLY A 171 -3.66 -4.81 13.35
N SER A 172 -2.41 -4.52 13.70
CA SER A 172 -1.28 -5.33 13.29
C SER A 172 -0.19 -5.38 14.35
N VAL A 173 0.59 -6.44 14.29
CA VAL A 173 1.83 -6.59 15.05
C VAL A 173 2.94 -6.87 14.05
N THR A 174 3.98 -6.06 14.10
CA THR A 174 5.20 -6.24 13.31
C THR A 174 6.33 -6.65 14.22
N PHE A 175 7.05 -7.69 13.83
CA PHE A 175 8.31 -8.10 14.46
C PHE A 175 9.46 -7.95 13.46
N SER A 176 10.46 -7.14 13.82
CA SER A 176 11.67 -6.87 13.02
C SER A 176 12.91 -7.33 13.80
N PRO A 177 13.42 -8.55 13.55
CA PRO A 177 14.61 -9.05 14.23
C PRO A 177 15.88 -8.32 13.72
N ASP A 178 16.88 -8.16 14.59
CA ASP A 178 18.21 -7.65 14.24
C ASP A 178 19.01 -8.69 13.44
N TRP A 179 18.48 -9.13 12.33
CA TRP A 179 19.15 -10.12 11.50
C TRP A 179 19.65 -9.47 10.23
N VAL A 180 20.96 -9.50 10.04
CA VAL A 180 21.60 -9.06 8.80
C VAL A 180 22.17 -10.29 8.11
N PRO A 181 21.91 -10.53 6.82
CA PRO A 181 22.50 -11.66 6.09
C PRO A 181 24.02 -11.58 6.18
N LYS A 182 24.66 -12.66 6.63
CA LYS A 182 26.11 -12.77 6.64
C LYS A 182 26.61 -12.92 5.20
N GLY A 183 27.12 -11.84 4.61
CA GLY A 183 27.74 -11.86 3.29
C GLY A 183 29.26 -11.99 3.37
N LYS A 184 29.89 -12.60 2.38
CA LYS A 184 31.33 -12.48 2.18
C LYS A 184 31.66 -11.08 1.68
N GLY A 185 32.42 -10.29 2.45
CA GLY A 185 32.88 -8.95 2.10
C GLY A 185 32.19 -7.83 2.89
N THR A 186 32.45 -7.83 4.20
CA THR A 186 31.82 -6.92 5.19
C THR A 186 32.48 -5.53 5.29
N ASP A 187 33.17 -5.05 4.27
CA ASP A 187 33.83 -3.74 4.34
C ASP A 187 33.00 -2.54 3.83
N CYS A 188 31.73 -2.76 3.54
CA CYS A 188 30.82 -1.66 3.25
C CYS A 188 29.85 -1.49 4.41
N GLY A 189 30.14 -0.56 5.31
CA GLY A 189 29.24 -0.10 6.38
C GLY A 189 28.00 0.64 5.85
N GLY A 190 27.29 0.03 4.89
CA GLY A 190 26.04 0.52 4.36
C GLY A 190 24.89 -0.34 4.90
N ASP A 191 23.87 0.30 5.38
CA ASP A 191 22.62 -0.35 5.82
C ASP A 191 22.05 -1.23 4.70
N CYS A 192 21.48 -2.39 5.04
CA CYS A 192 20.69 -3.14 4.08
C CYS A 192 19.48 -2.29 3.72
N ALA A 193 19.19 -2.14 2.42
CA ALA A 193 18.02 -1.43 1.94
C ALA A 193 16.72 -2.06 2.46
N PHE A 194 16.73 -3.37 2.71
CA PHE A 194 15.61 -4.11 3.26
C PHE A 194 15.93 -4.65 4.64
N GLN A 195 15.05 -4.41 5.60
CA GLN A 195 15.11 -5.00 6.94
C GLN A 195 14.12 -6.17 7.03
N PRO A 196 14.44 -7.22 7.80
CA PRO A 196 13.47 -8.29 8.01
C PRO A 196 12.28 -7.76 8.79
N ALA A 197 11.07 -8.04 8.28
CA ALA A 197 9.82 -7.67 8.93
C ALA A 197 8.79 -8.79 8.78
N TYR A 198 8.14 -9.15 9.86
CA TYR A 198 7.09 -10.15 9.90
C TYR A 198 5.85 -9.50 10.49
N VAL A 199 4.80 -9.41 9.68
CA VAL A 199 3.55 -8.72 10.05
C VAL A 199 2.43 -9.72 10.14
N VAL A 200 1.59 -9.60 11.16
CA VAL A 200 0.28 -10.22 11.22
C VAL A 200 -0.73 -9.14 11.51
N GLY A 201 -1.80 -9.09 10.73
CA GLY A 201 -2.83 -8.08 10.88
C GLY A 201 -4.24 -8.63 10.73
N TYR A 202 -5.19 -7.82 11.17
CA TYR A 202 -6.61 -8.09 11.06
C TYR A 202 -7.41 -6.83 10.80
N ILE A 203 -8.57 -7.02 10.20
CA ILE A 203 -9.67 -6.05 10.17
C ILE A 203 -10.95 -6.75 10.58
N ALA A 204 -11.80 -6.08 11.33
CA ALA A 204 -13.12 -6.55 11.72
C ALA A 204 -14.06 -5.37 11.87
N GLY A 205 -15.30 -5.53 11.41
CA GLY A 205 -16.25 -4.44 11.47
C GLY A 205 -17.57 -4.74 10.79
N GLN A 206 -18.24 -3.67 10.41
CA GLN A 206 -19.50 -3.69 9.69
C GLN A 206 -19.44 -2.70 8.54
N GLN A 207 -19.91 -3.11 7.38
CA GLN A 207 -20.03 -2.30 6.18
C GLN A 207 -21.49 -2.19 5.78
N ALA A 208 -21.91 -1.02 5.34
CA ALA A 208 -23.24 -0.86 4.75
C ALA A 208 -23.26 -1.53 3.37
N ASP A 209 -24.19 -2.43 3.15
CA ASP A 209 -24.47 -3.01 1.86
C ASP A 209 -25.08 -1.97 0.92
N GLU A 210 -24.54 -1.84 -0.26
CA GLU A 210 -24.92 -0.77 -1.20
C GLU A 210 -26.35 -0.89 -1.69
N GLU A 211 -26.88 -2.12 -1.83
CA GLU A 211 -28.24 -2.37 -2.35
C GLU A 211 -29.31 -2.20 -1.27
N THR A 212 -29.04 -2.73 -0.08
CA THR A 212 -30.06 -2.81 0.99
C THR A 212 -29.88 -1.76 2.07
N GLY A 213 -28.74 -1.10 2.15
CA GLY A 213 -28.35 -0.19 3.22
C GLY A 213 -28.19 -0.86 4.60
N ARG A 214 -28.23 -2.19 4.66
CA ARG A 214 -28.06 -2.95 5.91
C ARG A 214 -26.60 -3.12 6.25
N LEU A 215 -26.27 -3.06 7.54
CA LEU A 215 -24.92 -3.35 8.00
C LEU A 215 -24.65 -4.87 7.94
N ILE A 216 -23.63 -5.24 7.19
CA ILE A 216 -23.11 -6.60 7.10
C ILE A 216 -21.79 -6.67 7.85
N GLY A 217 -21.68 -7.61 8.79
CA GLY A 217 -20.47 -7.84 9.56
C GLY A 217 -19.51 -8.79 8.87
N GLY A 218 -18.22 -8.50 9.02
CA GLY A 218 -17.16 -9.35 8.50
C GLY A 218 -15.79 -8.97 9.04
N GLY A 219 -14.78 -9.62 8.54
CA GLY A 219 -13.39 -9.39 8.88
C GLY A 219 -12.45 -9.99 7.85
N SER A 220 -11.18 -9.74 8.05
CA SER A 220 -10.08 -10.32 7.28
C SER A 220 -8.85 -10.46 8.18
N VAL A 221 -8.01 -11.41 7.85
CA VAL A 221 -6.68 -11.56 8.46
C VAL A 221 -5.65 -11.68 7.35
N TRP A 222 -4.45 -11.15 7.61
CA TRP A 222 -3.32 -11.29 6.71
C TRP A 222 -2.01 -11.46 7.46
N ALA A 223 -1.01 -11.96 6.75
CA ALA A 223 0.36 -11.97 7.19
C ALA A 223 1.28 -11.56 6.04
N SER A 224 2.37 -10.86 6.38
CA SER A 224 3.39 -10.43 5.44
C SER A 224 4.77 -10.71 5.98
N ILE A 225 5.70 -11.03 5.09
CA ILE A 225 7.10 -11.32 5.39
C ILE A 225 7.97 -10.55 4.41
N ASP A 226 8.87 -9.72 4.92
CA ASP A 226 10.03 -9.21 4.20
C ASP A 226 11.26 -9.88 4.78
N GLN A 227 12.06 -10.52 3.93
CA GLN A 227 13.22 -11.29 4.36
C GLN A 227 14.43 -11.04 3.45
N PRO A 228 15.45 -10.27 3.90
CA PRO A 228 16.75 -10.27 3.26
C PRO A 228 17.36 -11.66 3.33
N LEU A 229 17.68 -12.25 2.19
CA LEU A 229 18.21 -13.61 2.10
C LEU A 229 19.73 -13.64 2.06
N PHE A 230 20.31 -12.70 1.31
CA PHE A 230 21.70 -12.73 0.98
C PHE A 230 22.21 -11.33 0.63
N LYS A 231 23.41 -10.98 1.13
CA LYS A 231 24.11 -9.72 0.81
C LYS A 231 25.49 -10.03 0.23
N MET A 232 25.78 -9.49 -0.93
CA MET A 232 27.08 -9.57 -1.58
C MET A 232 27.55 -8.18 -2.00
N ARG A 233 28.56 -7.65 -1.34
CA ARG A 233 29.06 -6.29 -1.54
C ARG A 233 27.95 -5.26 -1.38
N ARG A 234 27.47 -4.67 -2.50
CA ARG A 234 26.41 -3.66 -2.52
C ARG A 234 25.02 -4.25 -2.78
N THR A 235 24.97 -5.49 -3.23
CA THR A 235 23.73 -6.11 -3.70
C THR A 235 23.10 -6.92 -2.59
N THR A 236 21.84 -6.72 -2.34
CA THR A 236 21.02 -7.48 -1.40
C THR A 236 19.95 -8.23 -2.18
N LEU A 237 19.87 -9.55 -2.01
CA LEU A 237 18.72 -10.34 -2.45
C LEU A 237 17.73 -10.40 -1.28
N ALA A 238 16.49 -10.03 -1.52
CA ALA A 238 15.39 -10.12 -0.55
C ALA A 238 14.22 -10.90 -1.16
N LEU A 239 13.41 -11.46 -0.28
CA LEU A 239 12.14 -12.11 -0.59
C LEU A 239 11.04 -11.37 0.16
N PHE A 240 9.91 -11.20 -0.48
CA PHE A 240 8.68 -10.88 0.24
C PHE A 240 7.61 -11.93 -0.03
N ALA A 241 6.69 -12.10 0.90
CA ALA A 241 5.45 -12.83 0.70
C ALA A 241 4.37 -12.21 1.58
N THR A 242 3.17 -12.11 1.04
CA THR A 242 1.98 -11.68 1.77
C THR A 242 0.80 -12.55 1.40
N GLY A 243 -0.16 -12.70 2.28
CA GLY A 243 -1.37 -13.43 1.99
C GLY A 243 -2.38 -13.30 3.11
N GLY A 244 -3.66 -13.48 2.75
CA GLY A 244 -4.73 -13.37 3.71
C GLY A 244 -6.06 -13.88 3.18
N THR A 245 -7.05 -13.89 4.06
CA THR A 245 -8.39 -14.38 3.76
C THR A 245 -9.44 -13.59 4.53
N ARG A 246 -10.62 -13.50 3.95
CA ARG A 246 -11.78 -12.92 4.60
C ARG A 246 -12.36 -13.85 5.68
N ILE A 247 -13.12 -13.25 6.58
CA ILE A 247 -13.90 -13.94 7.61
C ILE A 247 -15.29 -13.31 7.62
N GLY A 248 -16.34 -14.12 7.53
CA GLY A 248 -17.73 -13.64 7.58
C GLY A 248 -18.38 -13.51 6.20
N ARG A 249 -19.25 -12.50 6.02
CA ARG A 249 -20.21 -12.42 4.92
C ARG A 249 -19.86 -11.42 3.82
N LEU A 250 -18.95 -10.50 4.08
CA LEU A 250 -18.46 -9.59 3.04
C LEU A 250 -17.73 -10.41 1.98
N ASP A 251 -18.04 -10.24 0.70
CA ASP A 251 -17.66 -11.15 -0.36
C ASP A 251 -17.13 -10.48 -1.64
N ALA A 252 -16.84 -9.20 -1.61
CA ALA A 252 -16.21 -8.53 -2.74
C ALA A 252 -14.86 -9.20 -3.07
N ALA A 253 -13.98 -9.35 -2.08
CA ALA A 253 -12.77 -10.15 -2.21
C ALA A 253 -12.70 -11.26 -1.14
N ARG A 254 -12.29 -12.47 -1.52
CA ARG A 254 -12.25 -13.66 -0.66
C ARG A 254 -10.90 -13.88 -0.01
N GLY A 255 -9.84 -13.49 -0.68
CA GLY A 255 -8.48 -13.62 -0.21
C GLY A 255 -7.48 -13.28 -1.29
N HIS A 256 -6.22 -13.23 -0.91
CA HIS A 256 -5.12 -13.02 -1.84
C HIS A 256 -3.85 -13.66 -1.34
N TRP A 257 -2.88 -13.76 -2.22
CA TRP A 257 -1.47 -13.95 -1.88
C TRP A 257 -0.60 -13.27 -2.92
N ALA A 258 0.56 -12.79 -2.49
CA ALA A 258 1.61 -12.29 -3.37
C ALA A 258 2.97 -12.74 -2.84
N ALA A 259 3.93 -12.94 -3.73
CA ALA A 259 5.30 -13.24 -3.38
C ALA A 259 6.25 -12.73 -4.46
N GLY A 260 7.48 -12.41 -4.09
CA GLY A 260 8.47 -11.97 -5.05
C GLY A 260 9.89 -11.97 -4.51
N LEU A 261 10.83 -11.81 -5.43
CA LEU A 261 12.25 -11.66 -5.17
C LEU A 261 12.71 -10.29 -5.65
N LEU A 262 13.54 -9.66 -4.85
CA LEU A 262 14.11 -8.35 -5.13
C LEU A 262 15.62 -8.40 -5.07
N LEU A 263 16.25 -7.72 -6.01
CA LEU A 263 17.70 -7.54 -6.06
C LEU A 263 18.00 -6.04 -5.98
N ASP A 264 18.41 -5.57 -4.82
CA ASP A 264 18.76 -4.17 -4.57
C ASP A 264 20.25 -3.91 -4.76
N GLY A 265 20.63 -2.64 -5.02
CA GLY A 265 22.01 -2.23 -5.18
C GLY A 265 22.60 -2.58 -6.54
N LEU A 266 21.79 -2.64 -7.60
CA LEU A 266 22.22 -3.01 -8.97
C LEU A 266 23.18 -2.00 -9.59
N THR A 267 23.06 -0.72 -9.24
CA THR A 267 23.89 0.35 -9.77
C THR A 267 24.64 1.08 -8.67
N ARG A 268 25.61 1.93 -9.04
CA ARG A 268 26.32 2.75 -8.06
C ARG A 268 25.43 3.79 -7.35
N ARG A 269 24.30 4.15 -7.96
CA ARG A 269 23.32 5.08 -7.42
C ARG A 269 22.18 4.40 -6.65
N GLY A 270 22.29 3.08 -6.43
CA GLY A 270 21.20 2.23 -6.00
C GLY A 270 20.47 1.66 -7.22
N GLY A 271 19.23 1.29 -7.04
CA GLY A 271 18.38 0.69 -8.07
C GLY A 271 18.06 -0.75 -7.72
N THR A 272 16.81 -1.10 -7.89
CA THR A 272 16.24 -2.38 -7.48
C THR A 272 15.57 -3.04 -8.67
N LEU A 273 15.72 -4.35 -8.81
CA LEU A 273 14.99 -5.20 -9.74
C LEU A 273 14.11 -6.14 -8.94
N GLY A 274 12.86 -6.29 -9.33
CA GLY A 274 11.93 -7.22 -8.73
C GLY A 274 11.25 -8.11 -9.76
N ILE A 275 10.96 -9.33 -9.35
CA ILE A 275 10.05 -10.24 -10.01
C ILE A 275 9.06 -10.74 -8.96
N GLY A 276 7.76 -10.61 -9.22
CA GLY A 276 6.71 -10.98 -8.30
C GLY A 276 5.53 -11.60 -9.00
N VAL A 277 4.76 -12.34 -8.24
CA VAL A 277 3.46 -12.88 -8.64
C VAL A 277 2.45 -12.60 -7.54
N SER A 278 1.28 -12.13 -7.93
CA SER A 278 0.14 -11.95 -7.04
C SER A 278 -1.08 -12.68 -7.57
N ARG A 279 -2.00 -13.05 -6.69
CA ARG A 279 -3.29 -13.58 -7.05
C ARG A 279 -4.35 -13.16 -6.04
N ALA A 280 -5.38 -12.50 -6.53
CA ALA A 280 -6.55 -12.11 -5.78
C ALA A 280 -7.77 -12.98 -6.18
N TYR A 281 -8.62 -13.29 -5.22
CA TYR A 281 -9.81 -14.12 -5.38
C TYR A 281 -11.04 -13.29 -5.07
N TYR A 282 -11.91 -13.13 -6.05
CA TYR A 282 -13.16 -12.38 -5.99
C TYR A 282 -14.38 -13.31 -5.97
N ALA A 283 -15.57 -12.74 -5.84
CA ALA A 283 -16.81 -13.51 -5.86
C ALA A 283 -17.04 -14.22 -7.22
N ASP A 284 -16.67 -13.54 -8.30
CA ASP A 284 -16.89 -13.94 -9.71
C ASP A 284 -15.64 -14.54 -10.37
N GLY A 285 -14.51 -14.63 -9.65
CA GLY A 285 -13.33 -15.24 -10.23
C GLY A 285 -12.01 -14.93 -9.51
N HIS A 286 -10.97 -14.79 -10.29
CA HIS A 286 -9.65 -14.42 -9.78
C HIS A 286 -8.85 -13.68 -10.84
N GLU A 287 -7.94 -12.84 -10.36
CA GLU A 287 -6.93 -12.19 -11.18
C GLU A 287 -5.54 -12.61 -10.70
N THR A 288 -4.64 -12.84 -11.64
CA THR A 288 -3.24 -13.19 -11.35
C THR A 288 -2.35 -12.24 -12.14
N ASP A 289 -1.45 -11.55 -11.46
CA ASP A 289 -0.45 -10.67 -12.07
C ASP A 289 0.97 -11.24 -11.84
N LEU A 290 1.72 -11.40 -12.93
CA LEU A 290 3.16 -11.62 -12.91
C LEU A 290 3.83 -10.34 -13.34
N GLU A 291 4.59 -9.72 -12.44
CA GLU A 291 5.28 -8.46 -12.67
C GLU A 291 6.79 -8.63 -12.65
N ILE A 292 7.46 -7.99 -13.62
CA ILE A 292 8.89 -7.73 -13.60
C ILE A 292 9.06 -6.22 -13.63
N THR A 293 9.67 -5.65 -12.60
CA THR A 293 9.83 -4.20 -12.44
C THR A 293 11.22 -3.83 -11.97
N SER A 294 11.63 -2.61 -12.25
CA SER A 294 12.91 -2.08 -11.77
C SER A 294 12.77 -0.62 -11.37
N SER A 295 13.25 -0.26 -10.19
CA SER A 295 13.37 1.15 -9.77
C SER A 295 14.79 1.65 -10.07
N LEU A 296 14.89 2.68 -10.90
CA LEU A 296 16.14 3.26 -11.37
C LEU A 296 16.26 4.72 -10.91
N PRO A 297 17.06 5.03 -9.88
CA PRO A 297 17.30 6.41 -9.47
C PRO A 297 17.99 7.21 -10.58
N LEU A 298 17.33 8.25 -11.08
CA LEU A 298 17.90 9.21 -12.04
C LEU A 298 18.73 10.27 -11.31
N CYS A 299 18.18 10.81 -10.22
CA CYS A 299 18.82 11.77 -9.33
C CYS A 299 18.20 11.65 -7.92
N GLN A 300 18.57 12.54 -7.00
CA GLN A 300 18.10 12.49 -5.60
C GLN A 300 16.57 12.68 -5.44
N TRP A 301 15.92 13.30 -6.41
CA TRP A 301 14.49 13.64 -6.37
C TRP A 301 13.69 12.99 -7.50
N ALA A 302 14.30 12.15 -8.35
CA ALA A 302 13.60 11.50 -9.46
C ALA A 302 14.07 10.06 -9.67
N GLN A 303 13.11 9.17 -9.90
CA GLN A 303 13.33 7.78 -10.30
C GLN A 303 12.45 7.38 -11.47
N LEU A 304 12.96 6.49 -12.31
CA LEU A 304 12.25 5.86 -13.41
C LEU A 304 11.98 4.40 -13.06
N GLN A 305 10.76 3.95 -13.32
CA GLN A 305 10.34 2.59 -13.00
C GLN A 305 9.65 1.95 -14.20
N PRO A 306 10.40 1.22 -15.05
CA PRO A 306 9.80 0.33 -16.04
C PRO A 306 9.20 -0.91 -15.37
N ALA A 307 8.05 -1.36 -15.86
CA ALA A 307 7.41 -2.60 -15.44
C ALA A 307 6.81 -3.34 -16.64
N LEU A 308 6.77 -4.65 -16.54
CA LEU A 308 6.10 -5.54 -17.48
C LEU A 308 5.20 -6.47 -16.68
N HIS A 309 3.93 -6.50 -17.05
CA HIS A 309 2.90 -7.32 -16.42
C HIS A 309 2.31 -8.35 -17.37
N VAL A 310 2.09 -9.53 -16.85
CA VAL A 310 1.24 -10.54 -17.48
C VAL A 310 0.05 -10.76 -16.54
N VAL A 311 -1.06 -10.10 -16.87
CA VAL A 311 -2.29 -10.17 -16.06
C VAL A 311 -3.24 -11.18 -16.66
N ARG A 312 -3.69 -12.13 -15.86
CA ARG A 312 -4.62 -13.19 -16.26
C ARG A 312 -5.88 -13.14 -15.40
N THR A 313 -6.99 -12.91 -16.04
CA THR A 313 -8.35 -13.03 -15.48
C THR A 313 -8.99 -14.36 -15.87
N CYS A 314 -10.26 -14.58 -15.50
CA CYS A 314 -11.01 -15.81 -15.80
C CYS A 314 -11.23 -16.11 -17.28
N GLY A 315 -10.92 -15.24 -18.20
CA GLY A 315 -11.15 -15.45 -19.65
C GLY A 315 -10.05 -14.89 -20.54
N GLU A 316 -9.25 -14.00 -20.01
CA GLU A 316 -8.32 -13.20 -20.81
C GLU A 316 -6.93 -13.14 -20.19
N THR A 317 -5.97 -12.83 -21.03
CA THR A 317 -4.60 -12.54 -20.62
C THR A 317 -4.16 -11.23 -21.28
N ALA A 318 -3.83 -10.24 -20.49
CA ALA A 318 -3.23 -8.99 -20.94
C ALA A 318 -1.70 -9.06 -20.78
N LEU A 319 -0.98 -8.43 -21.72
CA LEU A 319 0.45 -8.16 -21.60
C LEU A 319 0.63 -6.66 -21.60
N ILE A 320 1.07 -6.10 -20.48
CA ILE A 320 1.08 -4.66 -20.27
C ILE A 320 2.49 -4.19 -19.96
N GLY A 321 2.98 -3.25 -20.74
CA GLY A 321 4.17 -2.46 -20.41
C GLY A 321 3.77 -1.22 -19.65
N ALA A 322 4.49 -0.89 -18.59
CA ALA A 322 4.31 0.36 -17.85
C ALA A 322 5.65 1.08 -17.67
N LEU A 323 5.61 2.40 -17.69
CA LEU A 323 6.76 3.24 -17.40
C LEU A 323 6.33 4.37 -16.46
N ARG A 324 6.80 4.30 -15.22
CA ARG A 324 6.48 5.26 -14.17
C ARG A 324 7.65 6.22 -13.95
N LEU A 325 7.37 7.52 -13.92
CA LEU A 325 8.28 8.55 -13.44
C LEU A 325 7.78 9.07 -12.10
N CYS A 326 8.58 8.86 -11.05
CA CYS A 326 8.33 9.39 -9.72
C CYS A 326 9.24 10.59 -9.48
N ILE A 327 8.66 11.71 -9.02
CA ILE A 327 9.37 12.93 -8.64
C ILE A 327 8.95 13.27 -7.21
N CYS A 328 9.90 13.29 -6.28
CA CYS A 328 9.67 13.62 -4.88
C CYS A 328 10.41 14.93 -4.57
N LEU A 329 9.65 15.99 -4.28
CA LEU A 329 10.17 17.30 -3.92
C LEU A 329 9.79 17.56 -2.47
N GLY A 330 10.76 17.67 -1.58
CA GLY A 330 10.53 17.94 -0.16
C GLY A 330 11.73 17.50 0.69
N ASN A 331 11.78 17.97 1.91
CA ASN A 331 12.70 17.46 2.90
C ASN A 331 12.15 16.13 3.44
N LYS A 332 12.97 15.07 3.33
CA LYS A 332 12.72 13.81 4.04
C LYS A 332 13.07 13.96 5.50
#